data_161c52fcfdc38b733cfe888e6798a8ce
#
_entry.id   161c52fcfdc38b733cfe888e6798a8ce
#
_cell.length_a   1.000
_cell.length_b   1.000
_cell.length_c   1.000
_cell.angle_alpha   90.00
_cell.angle_beta   90.00
_cell.angle_gamma   90.00
#
_symmetry.space_group_name_H-M   'P 1'
#
loop_
_entity.id
_entity.type
_entity.pdbx_description
1 polymer ?
#
loop_
_entity_poly.entity_id
_entity_poly.type
_entity_poly.pdbx_seq_one_letter_code
_entity_poly.pdbx_strand_id
1 'polypeptide(L)'
;MDVLQWVLLFLICNSLMHPSTSAEHIQKIDMMLEEEEMAIIFLPLSDGEATLFKHASGKTVLLNTGAPHTERELKRWFEHFRITEIDELLLTSDDREYIGNVKWIEQTYGPKVVSEWKEQKVYEPFPHFRMQPLYIDNGDVTMSIQYGRLRLLYMAHASDDVEQKLMTMPLSDVNILKIAHFGVNDYPRTSFLKHVDPQVAIIFKKHGSWPNERLLERLYAAWIDCYETNRFGVIVVKCNLEEYDVMTF
;
A
#
# COMPACT_ATOMS: atom_id res chain seq x y z
N MET A 1 40.10 -39.33 -2.52
CA MET A 1 39.75 -37.92 -2.20
C MET A 1 39.41 -37.88 -0.74
N ASP A 2 40.30 -37.26 0.07
CA ASP A 2 40.18 -37.26 1.52
C ASP A 2 39.06 -36.38 2.03
N VAL A 3 38.46 -36.81 3.14
CA VAL A 3 37.41 -36.07 3.88
C VAL A 3 37.81 -34.59 4.11
N LEU A 4 39.12 -34.37 4.26
CA LEU A 4 39.72 -33.04 4.44
C LEU A 4 39.50 -32.12 3.20
N GLN A 5 39.52 -32.68 1.99
CA GLN A 5 39.25 -31.94 0.74
C GLN A 5 37.79 -31.52 0.62
N TRP A 6 36.84 -32.34 1.09
CA TRP A 6 35.42 -32.00 1.12
C TRP A 6 35.09 -30.92 2.14
N VAL A 7 35.75 -30.97 3.32
CA VAL A 7 35.58 -29.93 4.35
C VAL A 7 36.17 -28.59 3.87
N LEU A 8 37.31 -28.58 3.15
CA LEU A 8 37.88 -27.38 2.58
C LEU A 8 36.99 -26.76 1.46
N LEU A 9 36.44 -27.62 0.59
CA LEU A 9 35.49 -27.17 -0.44
C LEU A 9 34.20 -26.58 0.15
N PHE A 10 33.69 -27.19 1.23
CA PHE A 10 32.51 -26.70 1.92
C PHE A 10 32.74 -25.36 2.65
N LEU A 11 33.95 -25.15 3.19
CA LEU A 11 34.36 -23.89 3.81
C LEU A 11 34.59 -22.77 2.77
N ILE A 12 35.11 -23.12 1.60
CA ILE A 12 35.31 -22.14 0.50
C ILE A 12 33.96 -21.75 -0.13
N CYS A 13 33.03 -22.69 -0.30
CA CYS A 13 31.67 -22.37 -0.76
C CYS A 13 30.87 -21.50 0.23
N ASN A 14 31.04 -21.69 1.55
CA ASN A 14 30.37 -20.86 2.53
C ASN A 14 31.00 -19.48 2.71
N SER A 15 32.27 -19.28 2.38
CA SER A 15 32.92 -17.96 2.40
C SER A 15 32.60 -17.10 1.18
N LEU A 16 32.03 -17.69 0.12
CA LEU A 16 31.57 -16.95 -1.09
C LEU A 16 30.08 -16.56 -1.02
N MET A 17 29.35 -16.98 0.01
CA MET A 17 27.98 -16.56 0.31
C MET A 17 27.91 -15.55 1.46
N HIS A 18 28.82 -14.59 1.52
CA HIS A 18 28.51 -13.37 2.22
C HIS A 18 27.59 -12.58 1.29
N PRO A 19 26.35 -12.24 1.73
CA PRO A 19 25.62 -11.19 1.01
C PRO A 19 26.52 -9.94 1.13
N SER A 20 27.16 -9.60 0.03
CA SER A 20 27.70 -8.26 -0.11
C SER A 20 26.56 -7.32 0.26
N THR A 21 26.72 -6.55 1.31
CA THR A 21 26.01 -5.30 1.53
C THR A 21 26.27 -4.46 0.29
N SER A 22 25.54 -4.75 -0.77
CA SER A 22 25.42 -3.88 -1.92
C SER A 22 24.70 -2.65 -1.40
N ALA A 23 25.47 -1.61 -1.11
CA ALA A 23 24.96 -0.26 -1.08
C ALA A 23 24.15 -0.09 -2.37
N GLU A 24 22.87 -0.12 -2.19
CA GLU A 24 21.75 0.23 -3.03
C GLU A 24 22.12 0.95 -4.33
N HIS A 25 22.34 0.21 -5.38
CA HIS A 25 21.89 0.64 -6.68
C HIS A 25 20.37 0.36 -6.69
N ILE A 26 19.59 1.23 -6.03
CA ILE A 26 18.17 1.33 -6.29
C ILE A 26 18.10 1.75 -7.77
N GLN A 27 17.85 0.78 -8.61
CA GLN A 27 17.64 1.01 -10.04
C GLN A 27 16.48 2.01 -10.11
N LYS A 28 16.70 3.19 -10.73
CA LYS A 28 15.63 4.17 -10.91
C LYS A 28 14.49 3.45 -11.62
N ILE A 29 13.38 3.27 -10.93
CA ILE A 29 12.18 2.68 -11.52
C ILE A 29 11.64 3.75 -12.47
N ASP A 30 11.92 3.59 -13.75
CA ASP A 30 11.35 4.46 -14.76
C ASP A 30 9.93 3.99 -15.03
N MET A 31 9.00 4.55 -14.26
CA MET A 31 7.59 4.35 -14.51
C MET A 31 7.14 5.33 -15.59
N MET A 32 7.50 5.05 -16.82
CA MET A 32 6.85 5.69 -17.96
C MET A 32 5.38 5.23 -17.97
N LEU A 33 4.50 6.16 -17.67
CA LEU A 33 3.06 5.96 -17.79
C LEU A 33 2.64 6.43 -19.18
N GLU A 34 1.99 5.54 -19.91
CA GLU A 34 1.36 5.86 -21.18
C GLU A 34 0.03 6.61 -20.97
N GLU A 35 -0.55 7.15 -22.03
CA GLU A 35 -1.85 7.80 -21.96
C GLU A 35 -2.89 6.91 -21.27
N GLU A 36 -3.68 7.46 -20.35
CA GLU A 36 -4.65 6.75 -19.51
C GLU A 36 -4.07 5.70 -18.54
N GLU A 37 -2.75 5.70 -18.31
CA GLU A 37 -2.17 4.87 -17.27
C GLU A 37 -2.06 5.61 -15.93
N MET A 38 -2.19 4.84 -14.86
CA MET A 38 -1.96 5.27 -13.48
C MET A 38 -1.11 4.25 -12.74
N ALA A 39 -0.26 4.72 -11.83
CA ALA A 39 0.43 3.88 -10.88
C ALA A 39 -0.07 4.16 -9.47
N ILE A 40 -0.42 3.09 -8.75
CA ILE A 40 -0.68 3.09 -7.31
C ILE A 40 0.57 2.53 -6.64
N ILE A 41 1.22 3.33 -5.80
CA ILE A 41 2.52 3.01 -5.21
C ILE A 41 2.37 2.95 -3.69
N PHE A 42 2.44 1.75 -3.14
CA PHE A 42 2.43 1.51 -1.69
C PHE A 42 3.86 1.62 -1.19
N LEU A 43 4.15 2.68 -0.43
CA LEU A 43 5.52 3.01 -0.01
C LEU A 43 5.96 2.16 1.20
N PRO A 44 7.13 1.51 1.14
CA PRO A 44 7.63 0.67 2.22
C PRO A 44 8.34 1.52 3.29
N LEU A 45 7.56 2.27 4.05
CA LEU A 45 8.06 3.01 5.20
C LEU A 45 8.36 2.05 6.36
N SER A 46 9.30 2.41 7.23
CA SER A 46 9.62 1.61 8.42
C SER A 46 8.47 1.57 9.43
N ASP A 47 7.52 2.53 9.33
CA ASP A 47 6.31 2.61 10.14
C ASP A 47 5.24 3.47 9.46
N GLY A 48 3.98 3.02 9.52
CA GLY A 48 2.85 3.76 9.02
C GLY A 48 2.55 3.54 7.53
N GLU A 49 1.56 4.25 7.03
CA GLU A 49 1.01 4.09 5.69
C GLU A 49 1.21 5.36 4.84
N ALA A 50 1.66 5.18 3.62
CA ALA A 50 1.64 6.21 2.59
C ALA A 50 1.49 5.56 1.20
N THR A 51 0.53 6.04 0.42
CA THR A 51 0.24 5.55 -0.93
C THR A 51 0.23 6.71 -1.92
N LEU A 52 1.00 6.61 -2.99
CA LEU A 52 0.98 7.57 -4.09
C LEU A 52 0.09 7.05 -5.22
N PHE A 53 -0.71 7.94 -5.79
CA PHE A 53 -1.40 7.74 -7.06
C PHE A 53 -0.81 8.71 -8.07
N LYS A 54 -0.13 8.19 -9.07
CA LYS A 54 0.53 8.98 -10.11
C LYS A 54 -0.13 8.68 -11.44
N HIS A 55 -0.70 9.69 -12.07
CA HIS A 55 -1.38 9.56 -13.36
C HIS A 55 -0.51 10.07 -14.51
N ALA A 56 -0.70 9.54 -15.71
CA ALA A 56 0.03 9.94 -16.92
C ALA A 56 -0.06 11.44 -17.25
N SER A 57 -1.14 12.10 -16.83
CA SER A 57 -1.28 13.58 -16.98
C SER A 57 -0.32 14.40 -16.10
N GLY A 58 0.49 13.75 -15.26
CA GLY A 58 1.35 14.40 -14.28
C GLY A 58 0.69 14.61 -12.91
N LYS A 59 -0.61 14.41 -12.78
CA LYS A 59 -1.32 14.54 -11.49
C LYS A 59 -0.83 13.51 -10.49
N THR A 60 -0.59 13.98 -9.26
CA THR A 60 -0.11 13.17 -8.14
C THR A 60 -0.98 13.40 -6.91
N VAL A 61 -1.52 12.32 -6.38
CA VAL A 61 -2.29 12.31 -5.13
C VAL A 61 -1.54 11.47 -4.10
N LEU A 62 -1.36 12.00 -2.90
CA LEU A 62 -0.79 11.27 -1.77
C LEU A 62 -1.92 10.91 -0.80
N LEU A 63 -2.03 9.64 -0.43
CA LEU A 63 -2.94 9.14 0.58
C LEU A 63 -2.14 8.74 1.81
N ASN A 64 -2.35 9.44 2.93
CA ASN A 64 -1.60 9.35 4.18
C ASN A 64 -0.11 9.72 4.04
N THR A 65 0.61 9.82 5.15
CA THR A 65 1.98 10.36 5.16
C THR A 65 2.96 9.55 6.02
N GLY A 66 2.56 8.36 6.50
CA GLY A 66 3.39 7.55 7.40
C GLY A 66 3.53 8.13 8.80
N ALA A 67 4.33 7.47 9.64
CA ALA A 67 4.62 7.88 11.00
C ALA A 67 5.61 9.08 11.06
N PRO A 68 5.64 9.88 12.14
CA PRO A 68 6.44 11.12 12.21
C PRO A 68 7.94 10.95 11.94
N HIS A 69 8.51 9.79 12.25
CA HIS A 69 9.95 9.53 12.09
C HIS A 69 10.34 9.01 10.70
N THR A 70 9.35 8.83 9.79
CA THR A 70 9.58 8.29 8.45
C THR A 70 9.77 9.35 7.36
N GLU A 71 9.87 10.64 7.71
CA GLU A 71 10.03 11.75 6.76
C GLU A 71 11.19 11.53 5.78
N ARG A 72 12.37 11.08 6.28
CA ARG A 72 13.54 10.83 5.42
C ARG A 72 13.30 9.70 4.41
N GLU A 73 12.56 8.68 4.81
CA GLU A 73 12.21 7.56 3.93
C GLU A 73 11.23 8.02 2.86
N LEU A 74 10.19 8.77 3.28
CA LEU A 74 9.20 9.34 2.37
C LEU A 74 9.86 10.25 1.33
N LYS A 75 10.79 11.13 1.77
CA LYS A 75 11.57 11.98 0.87
C LYS A 75 12.38 11.18 -0.13
N ARG A 76 13.10 10.13 0.29
CA ARG A 76 13.86 9.26 -0.62
C ARG A 76 12.96 8.59 -1.67
N TRP A 77 11.78 8.13 -1.28
CA TRP A 77 10.83 7.55 -2.22
C TRP A 77 10.30 8.58 -3.21
N PHE A 78 10.01 9.80 -2.76
CA PHE A 78 9.62 10.88 -3.66
C PHE A 78 10.71 11.23 -4.68
N GLU A 79 11.96 11.31 -4.24
CA GLU A 79 13.12 11.50 -5.13
C GLU A 79 13.24 10.33 -6.14
N HIS A 80 13.06 9.10 -5.66
CA HIS A 80 13.12 7.89 -6.49
C HIS A 80 12.05 7.88 -7.59
N PHE A 81 10.82 8.20 -7.25
CA PHE A 81 9.69 8.29 -8.18
C PHE A 81 9.58 9.66 -8.89
N ARG A 82 10.57 10.55 -8.69
CA ARG A 82 10.59 11.89 -9.28
C ARG A 82 9.32 12.69 -8.96
N ILE A 83 8.83 12.61 -7.72
CA ILE A 83 7.71 13.40 -7.24
C ILE A 83 8.20 14.80 -6.92
N THR A 84 7.85 15.75 -7.75
CA THR A 84 8.20 17.18 -7.60
C THR A 84 7.02 18.01 -7.15
N GLU A 85 5.81 17.49 -7.32
CA GLU A 85 4.54 18.13 -6.97
C GLU A 85 3.57 17.10 -6.39
N ILE A 86 2.80 17.50 -5.42
CA ILE A 86 1.67 16.73 -4.88
C ILE A 86 0.46 17.64 -5.00
N ASP A 87 -0.46 17.31 -5.89
CA ASP A 87 -1.66 18.14 -6.12
C ASP A 87 -2.60 18.08 -4.92
N GLU A 88 -2.74 16.88 -4.34
CA GLU A 88 -3.67 16.65 -3.25
C GLU A 88 -3.10 15.67 -2.21
N LEU A 89 -3.35 15.98 -0.94
CA LEU A 89 -3.06 15.11 0.19
C LEU A 89 -4.39 14.67 0.82
N LEU A 90 -4.64 13.38 0.82
CA LEU A 90 -5.84 12.76 1.36
C LEU A 90 -5.50 12.02 2.66
N LEU A 91 -6.30 12.22 3.70
CA LEU A 91 -6.08 11.59 5.00
C LEU A 91 -7.25 10.67 5.35
N THR A 92 -6.95 9.42 5.72
CA THR A 92 -7.96 8.39 6.01
C THR A 92 -8.09 8.07 7.50
N SER A 93 -7.26 8.69 8.34
CA SER A 93 -7.25 8.49 9.79
C SER A 93 -6.58 9.69 10.44
N ASP A 94 -6.85 9.90 11.72
CA ASP A 94 -6.18 10.91 12.56
C ASP A 94 -5.01 10.32 13.35
N ASP A 95 -4.76 9.02 13.21
CA ASP A 95 -3.67 8.33 13.91
C ASP A 95 -2.31 8.75 13.38
N ARG A 96 -1.33 8.84 14.28
CA ARG A 96 0.02 9.32 13.98
C ARG A 96 0.75 8.50 12.91
N GLU A 97 0.42 7.25 12.73
CA GLU A 97 0.98 6.36 11.72
C GLU A 97 0.46 6.67 10.32
N TYR A 98 -0.56 7.53 10.21
CA TYR A 98 -1.16 7.96 8.94
C TYR A 98 -0.84 9.42 8.62
N ILE A 99 -0.78 10.29 9.65
CA ILE A 99 -0.66 11.75 9.47
C ILE A 99 0.69 12.31 9.92
N GLY A 100 1.66 11.47 10.24
CA GLY A 100 2.89 11.86 10.92
C GLY A 100 3.73 12.92 10.21
N ASN A 101 3.65 13.01 8.89
CA ASN A 101 4.45 13.94 8.09
C ASN A 101 3.59 15.00 7.36
N VAL A 102 2.31 15.16 7.70
CA VAL A 102 1.40 16.13 7.06
C VAL A 102 2.00 17.53 7.02
N LYS A 103 2.48 18.04 8.16
CA LYS A 103 3.05 19.39 8.24
C LYS A 103 4.24 19.60 7.29
N TRP A 104 5.11 18.59 7.19
CA TRP A 104 6.24 18.65 6.27
C TRP A 104 5.77 18.66 4.81
N ILE A 105 4.80 17.81 4.45
CA ILE A 105 4.21 17.75 3.11
C ILE A 105 3.56 19.08 2.74
N GLU A 106 2.75 19.67 3.62
CA GLU A 106 2.12 20.98 3.39
C GLU A 106 3.14 22.08 3.15
N GLN A 107 4.19 22.12 3.96
CA GLN A 107 5.24 23.14 3.84
C GLN A 107 6.12 22.98 2.61
N THR A 108 6.32 21.75 2.14
CA THR A 108 7.26 21.45 1.04
C THR A 108 6.57 21.47 -0.32
N TYR A 109 5.36 20.94 -0.41
CA TYR A 109 4.65 20.71 -1.67
C TYR A 109 3.38 21.55 -1.81
N GLY A 110 2.81 22.05 -0.70
CA GLY A 110 1.60 22.89 -0.69
C GLY A 110 0.37 22.24 -1.31
N PRO A 111 0.09 20.94 -1.07
CA PRO A 111 -1.04 20.26 -1.69
C PRO A 111 -2.37 20.78 -1.16
N LYS A 112 -3.45 20.58 -1.90
CA LYS A 112 -4.80 20.67 -1.35
C LYS A 112 -5.02 19.50 -0.38
N VAL A 113 -5.25 19.81 0.89
CA VAL A 113 -5.50 18.79 1.92
C VAL A 113 -6.99 18.44 2.00
N VAL A 114 -7.31 17.14 2.01
CA VAL A 114 -8.66 16.61 2.20
C VAL A 114 -8.62 15.64 3.38
N SER A 115 -9.22 16.04 4.50
CA SER A 115 -9.33 15.24 5.73
C SER A 115 -10.77 15.05 6.19
N GLU A 116 -11.71 15.87 5.65
CA GLU A 116 -13.12 15.77 5.97
C GLU A 116 -13.88 14.96 4.91
N TRP A 117 -14.30 13.78 5.28
CA TRP A 117 -15.02 12.88 4.40
C TRP A 117 -16.50 12.81 4.75
N LYS A 118 -17.31 12.51 3.73
CA LYS A 118 -18.74 12.22 3.91
C LYS A 118 -19.02 10.89 3.22
N GLU A 119 -19.68 9.99 3.94
CA GLU A 119 -20.09 8.70 3.37
C GLU A 119 -20.84 8.88 2.05
N GLN A 120 -20.58 7.98 1.12
CA GLN A 120 -21.20 7.93 -0.21
C GLN A 120 -20.94 9.15 -1.11
N LYS A 121 -20.21 10.17 -0.64
CA LYS A 121 -19.81 11.28 -1.50
C LYS A 121 -18.61 10.89 -2.34
N VAL A 122 -18.79 10.84 -3.65
CA VAL A 122 -17.70 10.55 -4.59
C VAL A 122 -16.76 11.75 -4.69
N TYR A 123 -15.46 11.46 -4.70
CA TYR A 123 -14.37 12.39 -4.90
C TYR A 123 -13.55 11.96 -6.11
N GLU A 124 -13.33 12.87 -7.08
CA GLU A 124 -12.68 12.59 -8.36
C GLU A 124 -11.51 13.58 -8.57
N PRO A 125 -10.29 13.25 -8.10
CA PRO A 125 -9.11 14.11 -8.27
C PRO A 125 -8.73 14.34 -9.73
N PHE A 126 -8.97 13.34 -10.60
CA PHE A 126 -8.73 13.40 -12.04
C PHE A 126 -9.66 12.42 -12.79
N PRO A 127 -9.74 12.50 -14.13
CA PRO A 127 -10.65 11.67 -14.92
C PRO A 127 -10.48 10.17 -14.63
N HIS A 128 -11.59 9.46 -14.60
CA HIS A 128 -11.69 8.02 -14.34
C HIS A 128 -11.22 7.54 -12.96
N PHE A 129 -10.68 8.43 -12.12
CA PHE A 129 -10.24 8.11 -10.77
C PHE A 129 -11.30 8.55 -9.75
N ARG A 130 -11.91 7.60 -9.08
CA ARG A 130 -13.02 7.81 -8.14
C ARG A 130 -12.65 7.25 -6.77
N MET A 131 -12.89 8.04 -5.75
CA MET A 131 -12.74 7.67 -4.35
C MET A 131 -14.06 7.90 -3.64
N GLN A 132 -14.57 6.86 -2.98
CA GLN A 132 -15.86 6.91 -2.30
C GLN A 132 -15.74 6.34 -0.89
N PRO A 133 -15.85 7.16 0.17
CA PRO A 133 -15.97 6.67 1.53
C PRO A 133 -17.20 5.78 1.66
N LEU A 134 -17.00 4.55 2.10
CA LEU A 134 -18.06 3.57 2.32
C LEU A 134 -18.51 3.55 3.78
N TYR A 135 -17.55 3.74 4.68
CA TYR A 135 -17.77 3.73 6.11
C TYR A 135 -16.76 4.65 6.81
N ILE A 136 -17.26 5.43 7.78
CA ILE A 136 -16.43 6.34 8.59
C ILE A 136 -16.71 6.01 10.06
N ASP A 137 -15.65 5.71 10.81
CA ASP A 137 -15.73 5.41 12.24
C ASP A 137 -14.59 6.12 12.99
N ASN A 138 -14.95 6.99 13.93
CA ASN A 138 -14.01 7.72 14.80
C ASN A 138 -12.84 8.40 14.05
N GLY A 139 -13.08 8.90 12.84
CA GLY A 139 -12.06 9.53 11.99
C GLY A 139 -11.40 8.59 11.00
N ASP A 140 -11.51 7.27 11.19
CA ASP A 140 -11.02 6.27 10.26
C ASP A 140 -11.96 6.07 9.07
N VAL A 141 -11.41 6.11 7.87
CA VAL A 141 -12.18 6.06 6.62
C VAL A 141 -11.86 4.80 5.83
N THR A 142 -12.86 3.95 5.68
CA THR A 142 -12.82 2.86 4.70
C THR A 142 -13.43 3.34 3.39
N MET A 143 -12.72 3.22 2.29
CA MET A 143 -13.15 3.74 1.00
C MET A 143 -12.96 2.75 -0.15
N SER A 144 -13.83 2.86 -1.14
CA SER A 144 -13.63 2.28 -2.46
C SER A 144 -12.84 3.27 -3.32
N ILE A 145 -11.76 2.81 -3.92
CA ILE A 145 -10.94 3.55 -4.88
C ILE A 145 -11.03 2.83 -6.21
N GLN A 146 -11.39 3.54 -7.26
CA GLN A 146 -11.60 2.96 -8.59
C GLN A 146 -10.85 3.75 -9.65
N TYR A 147 -10.19 3.04 -10.57
CA TYR A 147 -9.67 3.56 -11.83
C TYR A 147 -9.98 2.58 -12.96
N GLY A 148 -10.78 3.01 -13.93
CA GLY A 148 -11.31 2.09 -14.94
C GLY A 148 -12.02 0.90 -14.31
N ARG A 149 -11.55 -0.31 -14.63
CA ARG A 149 -12.07 -1.57 -14.03
C ARG A 149 -11.43 -1.93 -12.70
N LEU A 150 -10.24 -1.38 -12.38
CA LEU A 150 -9.58 -1.67 -11.12
C LEU A 150 -10.38 -1.07 -9.96
N ARG A 151 -10.66 -1.89 -8.96
CA ARG A 151 -11.23 -1.47 -7.68
C ARG A 151 -10.35 -1.91 -6.51
N LEU A 152 -9.93 -0.95 -5.70
CA LEU A 152 -9.20 -1.12 -4.46
C LEU A 152 -10.13 -0.78 -3.29
N LEU A 153 -10.33 -1.72 -2.36
CA LEU A 153 -10.92 -1.46 -1.07
C LEU A 153 -9.82 -1.07 -0.08
N TYR A 154 -9.78 0.19 0.31
CA TYR A 154 -8.79 0.73 1.25
C TYR A 154 -9.42 0.82 2.65
N MET A 155 -9.00 -0.06 3.57
CA MET A 155 -9.53 -0.11 4.93
C MET A 155 -8.58 0.58 5.91
N ALA A 156 -9.04 1.64 6.58
CA ALA A 156 -8.31 2.22 7.72
C ALA A 156 -8.61 1.46 9.01
N HIS A 157 -9.86 1.06 9.22
CA HIS A 157 -10.33 0.32 10.39
C HIS A 157 -10.95 -1.04 10.02
N ALA A 158 -10.87 -2.03 10.93
CA ALA A 158 -11.56 -3.30 10.82
C ALA A 158 -12.05 -3.79 12.19
N SER A 159 -13.31 -4.16 12.24
CA SER A 159 -14.02 -4.76 13.37
C SER A 159 -15.19 -5.59 12.84
N ASP A 160 -15.86 -6.34 13.71
CA ASP A 160 -17.06 -7.10 13.31
C ASP A 160 -18.15 -6.16 12.77
N ASP A 161 -18.35 -4.99 13.37
CA ASP A 161 -19.36 -4.00 12.94
C ASP A 161 -19.01 -3.41 11.56
N VAL A 162 -17.76 -3.07 11.33
CA VAL A 162 -17.27 -2.57 10.02
C VAL A 162 -17.49 -3.61 8.93
N GLU A 163 -17.07 -4.87 9.17
CA GLU A 163 -17.25 -5.94 8.18
C GLU A 163 -18.73 -6.23 7.91
N GLN A 164 -19.56 -6.29 8.95
CA GLN A 164 -21.00 -6.48 8.77
C GLN A 164 -21.64 -5.36 7.93
N LYS A 165 -21.26 -4.11 8.20
CA LYS A 165 -21.73 -2.97 7.41
C LYS A 165 -21.28 -3.06 5.96
N LEU A 166 -20.01 -3.34 5.71
CA LEU A 166 -19.46 -3.47 4.35
C LEU A 166 -20.06 -4.66 3.60
N MET A 167 -20.35 -5.78 4.26
CA MET A 167 -21.02 -6.93 3.65
C MET A 167 -22.46 -6.65 3.19
N THR A 168 -23.08 -5.54 3.58
CA THR A 168 -24.36 -5.10 2.99
C THR A 168 -24.19 -4.40 1.64
N MET A 169 -22.97 -4.16 1.20
CA MET A 169 -22.64 -3.44 -0.03
C MET A 169 -22.16 -4.40 -1.13
N PRO A 170 -22.31 -4.07 -2.42
CA PRO A 170 -21.82 -4.89 -3.52
C PRO A 170 -20.29 -4.68 -3.67
N LEU A 171 -19.48 -5.54 -3.03
CA LEU A 171 -18.02 -5.47 -3.04
C LEU A 171 -17.35 -6.65 -3.77
N SER A 172 -18.10 -7.48 -4.49
CA SER A 172 -17.59 -8.68 -5.17
C SER A 172 -16.70 -8.38 -6.40
N ASP A 173 -16.55 -7.13 -6.78
CA ASP A 173 -15.70 -6.68 -7.89
C ASP A 173 -14.40 -5.97 -7.41
N VAL A 174 -14.09 -6.06 -6.12
CA VAL A 174 -12.84 -5.56 -5.56
C VAL A 174 -11.68 -6.47 -5.99
N ASN A 175 -10.68 -5.90 -6.66
CA ASN A 175 -9.48 -6.62 -7.07
C ASN A 175 -8.43 -6.64 -5.97
N ILE A 176 -8.26 -5.51 -5.28
CA ILE A 176 -7.21 -5.31 -4.29
C ILE A 176 -7.83 -4.90 -2.95
N LEU A 177 -7.42 -5.54 -1.88
CA LEU A 177 -7.80 -5.22 -0.50
C LEU A 177 -6.58 -4.69 0.26
N LYS A 178 -6.58 -3.41 0.64
CA LYS A 178 -5.61 -2.91 1.62
C LYS A 178 -6.09 -3.24 3.02
N ILE A 179 -5.33 -4.04 3.75
CA ILE A 179 -5.65 -4.54 5.08
C ILE A 179 -5.55 -3.42 6.12
N ALA A 180 -6.57 -3.29 6.97
CA ALA A 180 -6.60 -2.34 8.07
C ALA A 180 -5.55 -2.64 9.15
N HIS A 181 -5.20 -1.64 9.94
CA HIS A 181 -4.34 -1.76 11.13
C HIS A 181 -3.07 -2.57 10.89
N PHE A 182 -2.43 -2.42 9.71
CA PHE A 182 -1.16 -3.11 9.39
C PHE A 182 -1.26 -4.65 9.49
N GLY A 183 -2.47 -5.20 9.45
CA GLY A 183 -2.72 -6.63 9.60
C GLY A 183 -2.43 -7.20 10.99
N VAL A 184 -2.20 -6.36 12.03
CA VAL A 184 -1.87 -6.85 13.39
C VAL A 184 -3.06 -7.50 14.11
N ASN A 185 -4.28 -7.16 13.69
CA ASN A 185 -5.51 -7.71 14.23
C ASN A 185 -5.94 -8.97 13.47
N ASP A 186 -6.84 -9.77 14.09
CA ASP A 186 -7.42 -10.96 13.47
C ASP A 186 -8.58 -10.62 12.51
N TYR A 187 -8.39 -9.56 11.70
CA TYR A 187 -9.28 -9.11 10.63
C TYR A 187 -8.50 -8.94 9.33
N PRO A 188 -9.15 -9.12 8.16
CA PRO A 188 -10.56 -9.46 7.94
C PRO A 188 -10.90 -10.94 8.23
N ARG A 189 -12.17 -11.18 8.55
CA ARG A 189 -12.72 -12.52 8.79
C ARG A 189 -12.92 -13.28 7.48
N THR A 190 -13.01 -14.62 7.57
CA THR A 190 -13.24 -15.50 6.42
C THR A 190 -14.53 -15.15 5.66
N SER A 191 -15.62 -14.80 6.38
CA SER A 191 -16.89 -14.38 5.76
C SER A 191 -16.74 -13.13 4.92
N PHE A 192 -16.00 -12.14 5.43
CA PHE A 192 -15.72 -10.90 4.72
C PHE A 192 -14.84 -11.13 3.48
N LEU A 193 -13.75 -11.91 3.61
CA LEU A 193 -12.90 -12.27 2.48
C LEU A 193 -13.68 -12.98 1.37
N LYS A 194 -14.60 -13.90 1.72
CA LYS A 194 -15.47 -14.55 0.74
C LYS A 194 -16.48 -13.61 0.09
N HIS A 195 -16.91 -12.55 0.78
CA HIS A 195 -17.83 -11.56 0.24
C HIS A 195 -17.16 -10.62 -0.75
N VAL A 196 -15.95 -10.17 -0.40
CA VAL A 196 -15.14 -9.25 -1.22
C VAL A 196 -14.42 -9.99 -2.35
N ASP A 197 -13.93 -11.21 -2.09
CA ASP A 197 -13.19 -12.11 -3.00
C ASP A 197 -12.03 -11.41 -3.75
N PRO A 198 -11.13 -10.69 -3.04
CA PRO A 198 -10.06 -9.96 -3.69
C PRO A 198 -8.97 -10.90 -4.21
N GLN A 199 -8.30 -10.52 -5.29
CA GLN A 199 -7.15 -11.26 -5.82
C GLN A 199 -5.87 -10.94 -5.05
N VAL A 200 -5.74 -9.70 -4.57
CA VAL A 200 -4.53 -9.18 -3.92
C VAL A 200 -4.86 -8.56 -2.58
N ALA A 201 -4.01 -8.80 -1.58
CA ALA A 201 -4.02 -8.11 -0.29
C ALA A 201 -2.72 -7.33 -0.09
N ILE A 202 -2.83 -6.08 0.36
CA ILE A 202 -1.69 -5.21 0.68
C ILE A 202 -1.63 -4.99 2.18
N ILE A 203 -0.47 -5.22 2.79
CA ILE A 203 -0.21 -4.99 4.21
C ILE A 203 0.97 -4.04 4.35
N PHE A 204 0.75 -2.90 4.99
CA PHE A 204 1.81 -1.98 5.36
C PHE A 204 2.54 -2.43 6.62
N LYS A 205 3.78 -1.97 6.79
CA LYS A 205 4.59 -2.24 7.97
C LYS A 205 4.19 -1.32 9.14
N LYS A 206 4.12 -1.90 10.34
CA LYS A 206 4.08 -1.17 11.61
C LYS A 206 5.33 -1.50 12.42
N HIS A 207 6.00 -0.47 12.94
CA HIS A 207 7.18 -0.66 13.77
C HIS A 207 6.87 -1.51 15.02
N GLY A 208 7.73 -2.50 15.31
CA GLY A 208 7.56 -3.36 16.47
C GLY A 208 6.39 -4.34 16.42
N SER A 209 5.69 -4.46 15.28
CA SER A 209 4.56 -5.36 15.11
C SER A 209 4.70 -6.19 13.84
N TRP A 210 4.01 -7.34 13.84
CA TRP A 210 3.93 -8.26 12.71
C TRP A 210 2.47 -8.52 12.37
N PRO A 211 2.15 -8.82 11.11
CA PRO A 211 0.82 -9.27 10.75
C PRO A 211 0.40 -10.51 11.55
N ASN A 212 -0.87 -10.60 11.88
CA ASN A 212 -1.44 -11.71 12.61
C ASN A 212 -1.34 -13.01 11.80
N GLU A 213 -0.77 -14.07 12.37
CA GLU A 213 -0.57 -15.35 11.68
C GLU A 213 -1.89 -15.96 11.17
N ARG A 214 -2.97 -15.87 11.95
CA ARG A 214 -4.28 -16.39 11.52
C ARG A 214 -4.86 -15.61 10.35
N LEU A 215 -4.56 -14.32 10.25
CA LEU A 215 -4.90 -13.51 9.08
C LEU A 215 -4.13 -14.00 7.87
N LEU A 216 -2.81 -14.18 7.98
CA LEU A 216 -1.97 -14.65 6.86
C LEU A 216 -2.39 -16.04 6.40
N GLU A 217 -2.66 -16.97 7.32
CA GLU A 217 -3.21 -18.30 7.01
C GLU A 217 -4.55 -18.21 6.24
N ARG A 218 -5.43 -17.28 6.64
CA ARG A 218 -6.71 -17.07 5.98
C ARG A 218 -6.58 -16.54 4.57
N LEU A 219 -5.70 -15.55 4.37
CA LEU A 219 -5.41 -15.00 3.04
C LEU A 219 -4.85 -16.10 2.12
N TYR A 220 -3.89 -16.88 2.62
CA TYR A 220 -3.33 -18.01 1.89
C TYR A 220 -4.38 -19.09 1.54
N ALA A 221 -5.22 -19.46 2.51
CA ALA A 221 -6.29 -20.45 2.30
C ALA A 221 -7.36 -19.97 1.32
N ALA A 222 -7.52 -18.67 1.15
CA ALA A 222 -8.43 -18.04 0.19
C ALA A 222 -7.78 -17.78 -1.19
N TRP A 223 -6.51 -18.20 -1.40
CA TRP A 223 -5.75 -17.97 -2.64
C TRP A 223 -5.58 -16.47 -2.98
N ILE A 224 -5.48 -15.63 -1.95
CA ILE A 224 -5.25 -14.19 -2.09
C ILE A 224 -3.75 -13.94 -2.07
N ASP A 225 -3.20 -13.31 -3.11
CA ASP A 225 -1.79 -12.93 -3.16
C ASP A 225 -1.51 -11.82 -2.15
N CYS A 226 -0.71 -12.10 -1.13
CA CYS A 226 -0.43 -11.19 -0.05
C CYS A 226 0.92 -10.50 -0.22
N TYR A 227 0.90 -9.17 -0.37
CA TYR A 227 2.09 -8.33 -0.48
C TYR A 227 2.25 -7.48 0.78
N GLU A 228 3.33 -7.75 1.51
CA GLU A 228 3.74 -7.01 2.70
C GLU A 228 4.87 -6.03 2.34
N THR A 229 4.73 -4.74 2.62
CA THR A 229 5.75 -3.73 2.27
C THR A 229 7.10 -3.95 2.95
N ASN A 230 7.15 -4.66 4.09
CA ASN A 230 8.39 -5.03 4.78
C ASN A 230 9.13 -6.21 4.13
N ARG A 231 8.47 -7.02 3.30
CA ARG A 231 9.05 -8.19 2.63
C ARG A 231 9.35 -7.94 1.17
N PHE A 232 8.45 -7.24 0.49
CA PHE A 232 8.50 -7.04 -0.94
C PHE A 232 9.05 -5.66 -1.35
N GLY A 233 9.35 -4.79 -0.36
CA GLY A 233 9.77 -3.43 -0.67
C GLY A 233 8.60 -2.59 -1.20
N VAL A 234 8.84 -1.74 -2.18
CA VAL A 234 7.78 -0.95 -2.79
C VAL A 234 6.89 -1.84 -3.66
N ILE A 235 5.59 -1.70 -3.50
CA ILE A 235 4.59 -2.43 -4.27
C ILE A 235 3.92 -1.42 -5.20
N VAL A 236 3.95 -1.70 -6.49
CA VAL A 236 3.38 -0.84 -7.54
C VAL A 236 2.29 -1.59 -8.26
N VAL A 237 1.10 -1.02 -8.31
CA VAL A 237 0.03 -1.44 -9.20
C VAL A 237 -0.01 -0.48 -10.37
N LYS A 238 0.46 -0.90 -11.53
CA LYS A 238 0.33 -0.16 -12.78
C LYS A 238 -0.97 -0.57 -13.43
N CYS A 239 -1.82 0.37 -13.79
CA CYS A 239 -3.13 0.10 -14.37
C CYS A 239 -3.49 1.11 -15.47
N ASN A 240 -4.34 0.66 -16.37
CA ASN A 240 -5.09 1.48 -17.31
C ASN A 240 -6.59 1.31 -17.06
N LEU A 241 -7.44 1.68 -18.01
CA LEU A 241 -8.89 1.58 -17.83
C LEU A 241 -9.44 0.13 -17.85
N GLU A 242 -8.67 -0.84 -18.37
CA GLU A 242 -9.11 -2.23 -18.62
C GLU A 242 -8.41 -3.27 -17.73
N GLU A 243 -7.13 -3.09 -17.46
CA GLU A 243 -6.26 -4.08 -16.80
C GLU A 243 -5.28 -3.46 -15.82
N TYR A 244 -4.67 -4.29 -14.98
CA TYR A 244 -3.63 -3.89 -14.04
C TYR A 244 -2.59 -4.99 -13.86
N ASP A 245 -1.36 -4.57 -13.51
CA ASP A 245 -0.26 -5.42 -13.12
C ASP A 245 0.27 -5.04 -11.74
N VAL A 246 0.72 -6.03 -10.96
CA VAL A 246 1.36 -5.83 -9.66
C VAL A 246 2.85 -6.13 -9.77
N MET A 247 3.67 -5.16 -9.41
CA MET A 247 5.13 -5.25 -9.43
C MET A 247 5.71 -4.92 -8.05
N THR A 248 6.87 -5.49 -7.73
CA THR A 248 7.61 -5.22 -6.49
C THR A 248 9.07 -4.89 -6.79
N PHE A 249 9.67 -4.01 -5.97
CA PHE A 249 11.06 -3.55 -6.18
C PHE A 249 11.80 -3.39 -4.86
#